data_c6f751163d0c2f3d6e10fb177cce2940
#
_entry.id   c6f751163d0c2f3d6e10fb177cce2940
#
_cell.length_a   1.000
_cell.length_b   1.000
_cell.length_c   1.000
_cell.angle_alpha   90.00
_cell.angle_beta   90.00
_cell.angle_gamma   90.00
#
_symmetry.space_group_name_H-M   'P 1'
#
loop_
_entity.id
_entity.type
_entity.pdbx_description
1 polymer ?
#
loop_
_entity_poly.entity_id
_entity_poly.type
_entity_poly.pdbx_seq_one_letter_code
_entity_poly.pdbx_strand_id
1 'polypeptide(L)'
;RGLELEVSWKDQIGDFSYSVSGNFSTLKNQVLELPEGVARIENADASSTNYQIRTAFETGYPVWYLRGYNYEGGVYAADQTYTNDAGEVITWAEKGDPIITDVNGDHNLDAADRMYLGQGIPTYTYGLNINLAYKGFDFTLYGAGQGGNHIMPVMHRTGFSNTFKYYLEQAENGTYPHPSKTLGDYVFWSSSANIFRGDFFRIKQMQLGYTLPSKITKKAAISNL
;
A
#
# COMPACT_ATOMS: atom_id res chain seq x y z
N ARG A 1 6.63 0.04 19.37
CA ARG A 1 8.08 -0.24 19.53
C ARG A 1 8.76 0.01 18.21
N GLY A 2 10.01 0.47 18.25
CA GLY A 2 10.79 0.72 17.05
C GLY A 2 12.28 0.77 17.35
N LEU A 3 13.07 0.76 16.29
CA LEU A 3 14.49 1.01 16.28
C LEU A 3 14.73 2.21 15.37
N GLU A 4 15.58 3.12 15.79
CA GLU A 4 16.04 4.23 14.97
C GLU A 4 17.56 4.16 14.86
N LEU A 5 18.06 4.29 13.64
CA LEU A 5 19.48 4.30 13.30
C LEU A 5 19.76 5.51 12.43
N GLU A 6 20.78 6.26 12.79
CA GLU A 6 21.32 7.33 11.97
C GLU A 6 22.83 7.14 11.83
N VAL A 7 23.32 7.23 10.60
CA VAL A 7 24.75 7.15 10.28
C VAL A 7 25.10 8.33 9.40
N SER A 8 26.17 9.03 9.76
CA SER A 8 26.70 10.12 8.95
C SER A 8 28.21 10.02 8.82
N TRP A 9 28.69 10.35 7.64
CA TRP A 9 30.11 10.43 7.34
C TRP A 9 30.40 11.72 6.59
N LYS A 10 31.45 12.43 7.00
CA LYS A 10 31.92 13.66 6.36
C LYS A 10 33.42 13.61 6.28
N ASP A 11 33.99 13.95 5.10
CA ASP A 11 35.41 13.99 4.92
C ASP A 11 35.79 14.96 3.79
N GLN A 12 37.10 15.25 3.67
CA GLN A 12 37.65 16.12 2.64
C GLN A 12 38.95 15.55 2.13
N ILE A 13 39.07 15.42 0.82
CA ILE A 13 40.29 14.96 0.12
C ILE A 13 40.73 16.05 -0.84
N GLY A 14 41.73 16.84 -0.43
CA GLY A 14 42.14 18.01 -1.20
C GLY A 14 41.03 19.03 -1.33
N ASP A 15 40.68 19.39 -2.58
CA ASP A 15 39.58 20.33 -2.89
C ASP A 15 38.17 19.65 -2.93
N PHE A 16 38.11 18.35 -2.78
CA PHE A 16 36.85 17.59 -2.79
C PHE A 16 36.37 17.36 -1.37
N SER A 17 35.20 17.87 -1.03
CA SER A 17 34.50 17.58 0.21
C SER A 17 33.21 16.82 -0.03
N TYR A 18 32.89 15.89 0.83
CA TYR A 18 31.69 15.11 0.76
C TYR A 18 31.07 14.84 2.13
N SER A 19 29.78 14.75 2.17
CA SER A 19 29.05 14.21 3.32
C SER A 19 27.93 13.28 2.84
N VAL A 20 27.83 12.14 3.49
CA VAL A 20 26.74 11.17 3.28
C VAL A 20 26.12 10.88 4.62
N SER A 21 24.80 11.00 4.71
CA SER A 21 24.06 10.57 5.89
C SER A 21 22.85 9.76 5.49
N GLY A 22 22.54 8.75 6.29
CA GLY A 22 21.38 7.90 6.14
C GLY A 22 20.71 7.69 7.49
N ASN A 23 19.40 7.60 7.46
CA ASN A 23 18.60 7.19 8.60
C ASN A 23 17.68 6.03 8.21
N PHE A 24 17.39 5.21 9.19
CA PHE A 24 16.45 4.09 9.08
C PHE A 24 15.70 3.95 10.39
N SER A 25 14.38 3.91 10.31
CA SER A 25 13.52 3.71 11.48
C SER A 25 12.56 2.57 11.22
N THR A 26 12.31 1.76 12.25
CA THR A 26 11.25 0.76 12.24
C THR A 26 10.15 1.13 13.21
N LEU A 27 8.93 0.77 12.87
CA LEU A 27 7.76 0.94 13.73
C LEU A 27 6.94 -0.34 13.78
N LYS A 28 6.78 -0.90 14.96
CA LYS A 28 5.78 -1.93 15.24
C LYS A 28 4.74 -1.37 16.18
N ASN A 29 3.52 -1.23 15.69
CA ASN A 29 2.35 -0.93 16.52
C ASN A 29 1.47 -2.18 16.65
N GLN A 30 0.76 -2.30 17.75
CA GLN A 30 -0.07 -3.44 18.06
C GLN A 30 -1.10 -3.06 19.12
N VAL A 31 -2.34 -3.44 18.91
CA VAL A 31 -3.38 -3.38 19.94
C VAL A 31 -3.05 -4.45 20.99
N LEU A 32 -2.85 -4.05 22.23
CA LEU A 32 -2.50 -4.97 23.31
C LEU A 32 -3.74 -5.58 23.94
N GLU A 33 -4.81 -4.78 24.10
CA GLU A 33 -6.01 -5.18 24.77
C GLU A 33 -7.20 -4.36 24.27
N LEU A 34 -8.36 -4.97 24.24
CA LEU A 34 -9.66 -4.33 24.01
C LEU A 34 -10.52 -4.51 25.28
N PRO A 35 -11.60 -3.72 25.44
CA PRO A 35 -12.52 -3.91 26.55
C PRO A 35 -13.03 -5.36 26.66
N GLU A 36 -13.31 -5.81 27.88
CA GLU A 36 -13.79 -7.15 28.13
C GLU A 36 -15.05 -7.47 27.32
N GLY A 37 -15.07 -8.64 26.69
CA GLY A 37 -16.17 -9.08 25.81
C GLY A 37 -16.12 -8.51 24.40
N VAL A 38 -15.19 -7.61 24.08
CA VAL A 38 -15.02 -7.02 22.73
C VAL A 38 -13.90 -7.73 21.99
N ALA A 39 -14.25 -8.62 21.07
CA ALA A 39 -13.26 -9.33 20.26
C ALA A 39 -12.61 -8.39 19.20
N ARG A 40 -13.39 -7.48 18.63
CA ARG A 40 -12.94 -6.56 17.57
C ARG A 40 -13.83 -5.32 17.53
N ILE A 41 -13.25 -4.20 17.17
CA ILE A 41 -13.96 -2.96 16.84
C ILE A 41 -13.70 -2.69 15.36
N GLU A 42 -14.75 -2.72 14.55
CA GLU A 42 -14.68 -2.39 13.15
C GLU A 42 -15.28 -1.02 12.90
N ASN A 43 -14.59 -0.22 12.10
CA ASN A 43 -15.20 0.97 11.54
C ASN A 43 -16.12 0.59 10.38
N ALA A 44 -17.08 1.46 10.11
CA ALA A 44 -17.76 1.47 8.85
C ALA A 44 -16.74 1.60 7.71
N ASP A 45 -17.14 1.31 6.50
CA ASP A 45 -16.29 1.24 5.30
C ASP A 45 -15.14 2.23 5.31
N ALA A 46 -13.91 1.76 5.09
CA ALA A 46 -12.70 2.57 5.04
C ALA A 46 -12.73 3.62 3.90
N SER A 47 -13.66 3.47 3.00
CA SER A 47 -14.05 4.46 2.01
C SER A 47 -15.55 4.70 2.13
N SER A 48 -16.04 5.90 1.92
CA SER A 48 -17.47 6.22 1.81
C SER A 48 -18.13 5.59 0.56
N THR A 49 -17.58 4.48 0.10
CA THR A 49 -18.05 3.68 -1.03
C THR A 49 -18.61 2.38 -0.47
N ASN A 50 -19.52 1.75 -1.17
CA ASN A 50 -20.15 0.49 -0.74
C ASN A 50 -19.17 -0.71 -0.67
N TYR A 51 -17.87 -0.47 -0.79
CA TYR A 51 -16.85 -1.50 -0.68
C TYR A 51 -16.52 -1.79 0.78
N GLN A 52 -16.52 -3.06 1.12
CA GLN A 52 -16.49 -3.52 2.50
C GLN A 52 -15.08 -3.82 3.03
N ILE A 53 -14.03 -3.23 2.46
CA ILE A 53 -12.73 -3.21 3.14
C ILE A 53 -12.86 -2.29 4.35
N ARG A 54 -12.74 -2.85 5.52
CA ARG A 54 -12.91 -2.15 6.79
C ARG A 54 -11.58 -1.93 7.44
N THR A 55 -11.50 -0.91 8.27
CA THR A 55 -10.42 -0.80 9.24
C THR A 55 -10.86 -1.37 10.56
N ALA A 56 -9.95 -2.04 11.26
CA ALA A 56 -10.30 -2.71 12.50
C ALA A 56 -9.22 -2.54 13.58
N PHE A 57 -9.69 -2.66 14.82
CA PHE A 57 -8.88 -2.87 16.02
C PHE A 57 -9.17 -4.27 16.55
N GLU A 58 -8.13 -5.06 16.73
CA GLU A 58 -8.20 -6.40 17.28
C GLU A 58 -6.91 -6.69 18.05
N THR A 59 -7.03 -7.33 19.19
CA THR A 59 -5.86 -7.67 20.01
C THR A 59 -4.86 -8.50 19.22
N GLY A 60 -3.59 -8.08 19.24
CA GLY A 60 -2.52 -8.73 18.49
C GLY A 60 -2.26 -8.17 17.10
N TYR A 61 -3.19 -7.40 16.54
CA TYR A 61 -3.05 -6.79 15.22
C TYR A 61 -2.63 -5.30 15.30
N PRO A 62 -2.09 -4.74 14.21
CA PRO A 62 -1.83 -3.31 14.13
C PRO A 62 -3.12 -2.49 14.26
N VAL A 63 -3.01 -1.26 14.77
CA VAL A 63 -4.14 -0.33 14.80
C VAL A 63 -4.58 0.02 13.38
N TRP A 64 -5.88 0.12 13.15
CA TRP A 64 -6.45 0.46 11.84
C TRP A 64 -5.97 -0.46 10.71
N TYR A 65 -5.83 -1.75 10.97
CA TYR A 65 -5.51 -2.68 9.91
C TYR A 65 -6.67 -2.83 8.91
N LEU A 66 -6.34 -3.17 7.67
CA LEU A 66 -7.32 -3.40 6.62
C LEU A 66 -7.86 -4.82 6.73
N ARG A 67 -9.18 -4.96 6.76
CA ARG A 67 -9.90 -6.22 6.87
C ARG A 67 -10.88 -6.39 5.71
N GLY A 68 -10.76 -7.49 4.99
CA GLY A 68 -11.58 -7.80 3.82
C GLY A 68 -11.35 -9.24 3.38
N TYR A 69 -11.76 -9.56 2.17
CA TYR A 69 -11.63 -10.90 1.61
C TYR A 69 -10.25 -11.13 1.01
N ASN A 70 -9.75 -12.36 1.06
CA ASN A 70 -8.52 -12.72 0.36
C ASN A 70 -8.85 -13.24 -1.04
N TYR A 71 -8.34 -12.54 -2.05
CA TYR A 71 -8.39 -12.98 -3.45
C TYR A 71 -7.15 -13.81 -3.76
N GLU A 72 -7.36 -15.07 -4.14
CA GLU A 72 -6.27 -16.02 -4.40
C GLU A 72 -5.66 -15.84 -5.80
N GLY A 73 -6.28 -15.02 -6.63
CA GLY A 73 -5.92 -14.84 -8.03
C GLY A 73 -6.70 -15.77 -8.95
N GLY A 74 -7.04 -15.27 -10.15
CA GLY A 74 -7.78 -16.04 -11.14
C GLY A 74 -9.27 -16.13 -10.88
N VAL A 75 -9.91 -16.98 -11.65
CA VAL A 75 -11.36 -17.20 -11.63
C VAL A 75 -11.67 -18.70 -11.63
N TYR A 76 -12.83 -19.07 -11.10
CA TYR A 76 -13.29 -20.45 -11.17
C TYR A 76 -13.49 -20.90 -12.63
N ALA A 77 -12.90 -22.04 -12.99
CA ALA A 77 -13.02 -22.62 -14.32
C ALA A 77 -14.36 -23.31 -14.56
N ALA A 78 -15.09 -23.64 -13.49
CA ALA A 78 -16.40 -24.26 -13.50
C ALA A 78 -17.18 -23.85 -12.25
N ASP A 79 -18.49 -24.03 -12.27
CA ASP A 79 -19.35 -23.79 -11.12
C ASP A 79 -18.88 -24.61 -9.91
N GLN A 80 -18.89 -23.99 -8.74
CA GLN A 80 -18.55 -24.61 -7.47
C GLN A 80 -19.83 -25.00 -6.76
N THR A 81 -19.98 -26.26 -6.45
CA THR A 81 -21.20 -26.79 -5.84
C THR A 81 -20.88 -27.61 -4.59
N TYR A 82 -21.82 -27.65 -3.67
CA TYR A 82 -21.81 -28.59 -2.54
C TYR A 82 -23.21 -29.18 -2.36
N THR A 83 -23.29 -30.27 -1.65
CA THR A 83 -24.58 -30.88 -1.28
C THR A 83 -24.87 -30.56 0.18
N ASN A 84 -26.01 -29.92 0.43
CA ASN A 84 -26.42 -29.59 1.79
C ASN A 84 -26.97 -30.82 2.53
N ASP A 85 -27.29 -30.65 3.83
CA ASP A 85 -27.82 -31.74 4.67
C ASP A 85 -29.18 -32.27 4.21
N ALA A 86 -29.93 -31.52 3.40
CA ALA A 86 -31.18 -31.94 2.80
C ALA A 86 -30.96 -32.75 1.50
N GLY A 87 -29.73 -32.92 1.06
CA GLY A 87 -29.38 -33.63 -0.19
C GLY A 87 -29.53 -32.76 -1.45
N GLU A 88 -29.66 -31.45 -1.31
CA GLU A 88 -29.79 -30.53 -2.44
C GLU A 88 -28.41 -30.06 -2.88
N VAL A 89 -28.19 -29.96 -4.20
CA VAL A 89 -26.96 -29.42 -4.78
C VAL A 89 -27.10 -27.90 -4.87
N ILE A 90 -26.24 -27.19 -4.17
CA ILE A 90 -26.19 -25.73 -4.10
C ILE A 90 -24.97 -25.24 -4.85
N THR A 91 -25.13 -24.29 -5.77
CA THR A 91 -24.04 -23.55 -6.42
C THR A 91 -23.74 -22.34 -5.57
N TRP A 92 -22.51 -22.27 -5.04
CA TRP A 92 -22.07 -21.16 -4.20
C TRP A 92 -21.12 -20.19 -4.92
N ALA A 93 -20.46 -20.61 -6.02
CA ALA A 93 -19.74 -19.75 -6.94
C ALA A 93 -19.91 -20.25 -8.37
N GLU A 94 -20.01 -19.33 -9.31
CA GLU A 94 -20.19 -19.64 -10.73
C GLU A 94 -18.84 -19.63 -11.48
N LYS A 95 -18.80 -20.27 -12.63
CA LYS A 95 -17.68 -20.17 -13.56
C LYS A 95 -17.43 -18.69 -13.91
N GLY A 96 -16.20 -18.24 -13.76
CA GLY A 96 -15.80 -16.85 -14.01
C GLY A 96 -15.83 -15.95 -12.76
N ASP A 97 -16.38 -16.44 -11.66
CA ASP A 97 -16.29 -15.74 -10.37
C ASP A 97 -14.85 -15.70 -9.85
N PRO A 98 -14.47 -14.65 -9.11
CA PRO A 98 -13.15 -14.56 -8.49
C PRO A 98 -12.95 -15.67 -7.45
N ILE A 99 -11.76 -16.25 -7.40
CA ILE A 99 -11.41 -17.20 -6.36
C ILE A 99 -11.12 -16.44 -5.06
N ILE A 100 -12.07 -16.50 -4.14
CA ILE A 100 -12.00 -15.88 -2.82
C ILE A 100 -11.86 -16.99 -1.77
N THR A 101 -10.98 -16.77 -0.79
CA THR A 101 -10.80 -17.73 0.31
C THR A 101 -12.06 -17.78 1.19
N ASP A 102 -12.68 -18.94 1.25
CA ASP A 102 -13.69 -19.29 2.24
C ASP A 102 -12.96 -19.75 3.51
N VAL A 103 -12.93 -18.90 4.53
CA VAL A 103 -12.09 -19.09 5.72
C VAL A 103 -12.66 -20.16 6.65
N ASN A 104 -13.96 -20.22 6.75
CA ASN A 104 -14.66 -21.16 7.66
C ASN A 104 -15.15 -22.44 6.94
N GLY A 105 -15.14 -22.46 5.60
CA GLY A 105 -15.51 -23.63 4.78
C GLY A 105 -17.01 -23.89 4.72
N ASP A 106 -17.84 -22.87 4.95
CA ASP A 106 -19.30 -23.01 4.97
C ASP A 106 -19.96 -22.77 3.59
N HIS A 107 -19.12 -22.43 2.59
CA HIS A 107 -19.54 -22.11 1.22
C HIS A 107 -20.44 -20.87 1.10
N ASN A 108 -20.34 -19.97 2.07
CA ASN A 108 -21.06 -18.71 2.10
C ASN A 108 -20.11 -17.55 2.39
N LEU A 109 -19.73 -16.80 1.36
CA LEU A 109 -18.77 -15.68 1.52
C LEU A 109 -19.44 -14.49 2.23
N ASP A 110 -19.18 -14.36 3.52
CA ASP A 110 -19.73 -13.32 4.37
C ASP A 110 -18.69 -12.63 5.27
N ALA A 111 -19.17 -11.97 6.31
CA ALA A 111 -18.29 -11.24 7.23
C ALA A 111 -17.31 -12.17 8.01
N ALA A 112 -17.60 -13.47 8.11
CA ALA A 112 -16.72 -14.44 8.77
C ALA A 112 -15.45 -14.71 7.95
N ASP A 113 -15.51 -14.58 6.62
CA ASP A 113 -14.38 -14.83 5.72
C ASP A 113 -13.43 -13.65 5.56
N ARG A 114 -13.73 -12.53 6.20
CA ARG A 114 -12.84 -11.38 6.18
C ARG A 114 -11.65 -11.60 7.07
N MET A 115 -10.46 -11.32 6.53
CA MET A 115 -9.19 -11.51 7.21
C MET A 115 -8.31 -10.26 7.16
N TYR A 116 -7.14 -10.32 7.80
CA TYR A 116 -6.13 -9.28 7.76
C TYR A 116 -5.55 -9.17 6.35
N LEU A 117 -5.65 -7.98 5.74
CA LEU A 117 -5.15 -7.69 4.39
C LEU A 117 -3.95 -6.75 4.37
N GLY A 118 -3.56 -6.22 5.52
CA GLY A 118 -2.46 -5.29 5.63
C GLY A 118 -2.78 -4.10 6.52
N GLN A 119 -1.84 -3.17 6.60
CA GLN A 119 -1.97 -1.96 7.42
C GLN A 119 -1.57 -0.72 6.63
N GLY A 120 -2.20 0.43 6.92
CA GLY A 120 -1.89 1.70 6.28
C GLY A 120 -0.64 2.39 6.86
N ILE A 121 -0.23 2.03 8.08
CA ILE A 121 0.91 2.64 8.76
C ILE A 121 2.20 1.95 8.31
N PRO A 122 3.22 2.70 7.82
CA PRO A 122 4.50 2.13 7.44
C PRO A 122 5.18 1.42 8.62
N THR A 123 5.81 0.29 8.36
CA THR A 123 6.61 -0.43 9.35
C THR A 123 8.07 0.00 9.37
N TYR A 124 8.53 0.67 8.33
CA TYR A 124 9.85 1.27 8.27
C TYR A 124 9.85 2.53 7.41
N THR A 125 10.75 3.43 7.75
CA THR A 125 11.07 4.63 6.96
C THR A 125 12.57 4.77 6.83
N TYR A 126 13.03 5.41 5.76
CA TYR A 126 14.45 5.61 5.53
C TYR A 126 14.72 6.87 4.73
N GLY A 127 15.90 7.43 4.90
CA GLY A 127 16.33 8.61 4.19
C GLY A 127 17.81 8.53 3.84
N LEU A 128 18.18 9.22 2.77
CA LEU A 128 19.54 9.36 2.30
C LEU A 128 19.80 10.83 1.93
N ASN A 129 20.90 11.37 2.42
CA ASN A 129 21.36 12.71 2.06
C ASN A 129 22.83 12.63 1.62
N ILE A 130 23.13 13.19 0.44
CA ILE A 130 24.48 13.26 -0.13
C ILE A 130 24.76 14.71 -0.49
N ASN A 131 25.87 15.24 0.02
CA ASN A 131 26.38 16.54 -0.38
C ASN A 131 27.83 16.37 -0.85
N LEU A 132 28.12 16.92 -2.03
CA LEU A 132 29.43 16.91 -2.64
C LEU A 132 29.84 18.33 -3.00
N ALA A 133 31.09 18.69 -2.81
CA ALA A 133 31.59 19.95 -3.30
C ALA A 133 33.02 19.79 -3.86
N TYR A 134 33.28 20.44 -5.00
CA TYR A 134 34.57 20.40 -5.67
C TYR A 134 34.80 21.67 -6.51
N LYS A 135 35.80 22.44 -6.20
CA LYS A 135 36.27 23.62 -6.98
C LYS A 135 35.14 24.56 -7.41
N GLY A 136 34.26 24.88 -6.49
CA GLY A 136 33.11 25.78 -6.74
C GLY A 136 31.86 25.09 -7.23
N PHE A 137 31.91 23.81 -7.62
CA PHE A 137 30.71 23.00 -7.84
C PHE A 137 30.20 22.45 -6.52
N ASP A 138 28.90 22.45 -6.35
CA ASP A 138 28.21 21.77 -5.27
C ASP A 138 27.07 20.89 -5.83
N PHE A 139 26.88 19.75 -5.21
CA PHE A 139 25.82 18.83 -5.54
C PHE A 139 25.16 18.35 -4.26
N THR A 140 23.83 18.43 -4.22
CA THR A 140 23.00 17.91 -3.13
C THR A 140 21.98 16.93 -3.67
N LEU A 141 21.89 15.76 -3.07
CA LEU A 141 20.84 14.77 -3.29
C LEU A 141 20.20 14.44 -1.96
N TYR A 142 18.87 14.57 -1.89
CA TYR A 142 18.08 14.11 -0.75
C TYR A 142 16.92 13.25 -1.24
N GLY A 143 16.82 12.07 -0.68
CA GLY A 143 15.73 11.14 -0.91
C GLY A 143 15.22 10.51 0.38
N ALA A 144 13.95 10.14 0.39
CA ALA A 144 13.33 9.44 1.49
C ALA A 144 12.29 8.45 0.99
N GLY A 145 12.09 7.41 1.76
CA GLY A 145 11.14 6.35 1.47
C GLY A 145 10.52 5.76 2.72
N GLN A 146 9.56 4.93 2.49
CA GLN A 146 8.88 4.14 3.51
C GLN A 146 8.40 2.82 2.91
N GLY A 147 8.03 1.88 3.78
CA GLY A 147 7.45 0.63 3.32
C GLY A 147 6.82 -0.18 4.43
N GLY A 148 6.31 -1.36 4.04
CA GLY A 148 5.53 -2.24 4.89
C GLY A 148 4.12 -1.73 5.17
N ASN A 149 3.65 -0.74 4.42
CA ASN A 149 2.26 -0.28 4.44
C ASN A 149 1.53 -0.69 3.16
N HIS A 150 0.22 -0.68 3.25
CA HIS A 150 -0.68 -0.99 2.15
C HIS A 150 -1.58 0.20 1.86
N ILE A 151 -1.94 0.37 0.59
CA ILE A 151 -2.79 1.44 0.09
C ILE A 151 -4.00 0.81 -0.57
N MET A 152 -5.18 1.29 -0.22
CA MET A 152 -6.42 0.99 -0.89
C MET A 152 -6.81 2.21 -1.74
N PRO A 153 -6.78 2.13 -3.08
CA PRO A 153 -7.26 3.22 -3.93
C PRO A 153 -8.79 3.31 -3.88
N VAL A 154 -9.31 4.51 -3.64
CA VAL A 154 -10.76 4.78 -3.59
C VAL A 154 -11.32 5.09 -5.00
N MET A 155 -10.64 4.64 -6.05
CA MET A 155 -10.99 5.00 -7.43
C MET A 155 -12.19 4.22 -8.00
N HIS A 156 -12.51 3.09 -7.41
CA HIS A 156 -13.62 2.23 -7.84
C HIS A 156 -14.90 2.58 -7.06
N ARG A 157 -15.45 3.74 -7.34
CA ARG A 157 -16.72 4.15 -6.73
C ARG A 157 -17.87 3.62 -7.54
N THR A 158 -18.87 3.04 -6.89
CA THR A 158 -20.15 2.68 -7.52
C THR A 158 -20.74 3.90 -8.23
N GLY A 159 -21.06 3.75 -9.51
CA GLY A 159 -21.63 4.82 -10.35
C GLY A 159 -20.72 5.39 -11.43
N PHE A 160 -19.47 4.97 -11.54
CA PHE A 160 -18.64 5.30 -12.70
C PHE A 160 -18.90 4.32 -13.85
N SER A 161 -19.76 4.69 -14.78
CA SER A 161 -20.09 3.90 -15.98
C SER A 161 -18.84 3.57 -16.84
N ASN A 162 -17.84 4.42 -16.84
CA ASN A 162 -16.57 4.20 -17.54
C ASN A 162 -15.73 3.09 -16.89
N THR A 163 -15.83 2.91 -15.58
CA THR A 163 -15.13 1.85 -14.86
C THR A 163 -15.72 0.49 -15.23
N PHE A 164 -17.02 0.41 -15.45
CA PHE A 164 -17.70 -0.83 -15.83
C PHE A 164 -17.26 -1.32 -17.22
N LYS A 165 -17.15 -0.42 -18.22
CA LYS A 165 -16.67 -0.77 -19.55
C LYS A 165 -15.23 -1.29 -19.50
N TYR A 166 -14.35 -0.59 -18.82
CA TYR A 166 -12.96 -1.01 -18.65
C TYR A 166 -12.85 -2.35 -17.92
N TYR A 167 -13.69 -2.56 -16.91
CA TYR A 167 -13.75 -3.82 -16.18
C TYR A 167 -14.17 -4.99 -17.09
N LEU A 168 -15.18 -4.81 -17.93
CA LEU A 168 -15.62 -5.84 -18.89
C LEU A 168 -14.51 -6.17 -19.89
N GLU A 169 -13.86 -5.16 -20.47
CA GLU A 169 -12.75 -5.35 -21.40
C GLU A 169 -11.60 -6.14 -20.76
N GLN A 170 -11.30 -5.90 -19.48
CA GLN A 170 -10.26 -6.63 -18.75
C GLN A 170 -10.73 -8.05 -18.38
N ALA A 171 -12.00 -8.23 -18.09
CA ALA A 171 -12.58 -9.55 -17.83
C ALA A 171 -12.58 -10.43 -19.08
N GLU A 172 -12.91 -9.88 -20.25
CA GLU A 172 -12.82 -10.57 -21.54
C GLU A 172 -11.38 -11.01 -21.86
N ASN A 173 -10.39 -10.24 -21.46
CA ASN A 173 -8.98 -10.56 -21.61
C ASN A 173 -8.43 -11.48 -20.50
N GLY A 174 -9.26 -11.95 -19.57
CA GLY A 174 -8.88 -12.81 -18.45
C GLY A 174 -8.08 -12.11 -17.34
N THR A 175 -8.02 -10.78 -17.34
CA THR A 175 -7.28 -10.00 -16.34
C THR A 175 -8.08 -9.80 -15.07
N TYR A 176 -9.39 -9.62 -15.22
CA TYR A 176 -10.33 -9.47 -14.10
C TYR A 176 -11.43 -10.53 -14.17
N PRO A 177 -12.02 -10.88 -13.02
CA PRO A 177 -13.17 -11.79 -12.97
C PRO A 177 -14.38 -11.19 -13.71
N HIS A 178 -15.27 -12.03 -14.19
CA HIS A 178 -16.55 -11.58 -14.72
C HIS A 178 -17.43 -11.00 -13.61
N PRO A 179 -18.35 -10.06 -13.92
CA PRO A 179 -19.37 -9.64 -12.97
C PRO A 179 -20.17 -10.86 -12.52
N SER A 180 -20.19 -11.08 -11.22
CA SER A 180 -20.86 -12.23 -10.61
C SER A 180 -22.27 -11.87 -10.19
N LYS A 181 -23.21 -12.79 -10.43
CA LYS A 181 -24.55 -12.73 -9.87
C LYS A 181 -24.64 -13.37 -8.50
N THR A 182 -23.78 -14.33 -8.23
CA THR A 182 -23.77 -15.13 -7.00
C THR A 182 -22.96 -14.46 -5.91
N LEU A 183 -21.73 -14.06 -6.20
CA LEU A 183 -20.84 -13.42 -5.21
C LEU A 183 -21.02 -11.91 -5.07
N GLY A 184 -21.57 -11.26 -6.10
CA GLY A 184 -21.68 -9.82 -6.18
C GLY A 184 -20.34 -9.12 -6.41
N ASP A 185 -20.34 -8.02 -7.15
CA ASP A 185 -19.12 -7.26 -7.50
C ASP A 185 -18.39 -6.73 -6.27
N TYR A 186 -19.10 -6.51 -5.17
CA TYR A 186 -18.53 -5.94 -3.95
C TYR A 186 -17.52 -6.87 -3.30
N VAL A 187 -17.63 -8.19 -3.45
CA VAL A 187 -16.71 -9.16 -2.84
C VAL A 187 -15.31 -9.01 -3.44
N PHE A 188 -15.22 -8.94 -4.76
CA PHE A 188 -13.94 -8.72 -5.45
C PHE A 188 -13.31 -7.38 -5.06
N TRP A 189 -14.09 -6.29 -5.11
CA TRP A 189 -13.57 -4.96 -4.77
C TRP A 189 -13.26 -4.78 -3.28
N SER A 190 -13.84 -5.64 -2.44
CA SER A 190 -13.59 -5.68 -0.99
C SER A 190 -12.47 -6.65 -0.62
N SER A 191 -11.73 -7.13 -1.60
CA SER A 191 -10.68 -8.12 -1.42
C SER A 191 -9.27 -7.54 -1.54
N SER A 192 -8.29 -8.40 -1.30
CA SER A 192 -6.87 -8.11 -1.47
C SER A 192 -6.49 -7.71 -2.90
N ALA A 193 -7.33 -8.00 -3.91
CA ALA A 193 -7.15 -7.52 -5.29
C ALA A 193 -7.11 -6.00 -5.39
N ASN A 194 -7.75 -5.30 -4.46
CA ASN A 194 -7.81 -3.83 -4.41
C ASN A 194 -6.87 -3.24 -3.35
N ILE A 195 -5.87 -3.99 -2.92
CA ILE A 195 -4.88 -3.53 -1.95
C ILE A 195 -3.49 -3.63 -2.56
N PHE A 196 -2.76 -2.52 -2.53
CA PHE A 196 -1.45 -2.39 -3.14
C PHE A 196 -0.40 -2.10 -2.08
N ARG A 197 0.84 -2.49 -2.35
CA ARG A 197 1.97 -2.10 -1.50
C ARG A 197 2.20 -0.60 -1.62
N GLY A 198 2.37 0.05 -0.46
CA GLY A 198 2.65 1.47 -0.36
C GLY A 198 4.13 1.81 -0.28
N ASP A 199 5.01 0.86 -0.61
CA ASP A 199 6.46 1.03 -0.54
C ASP A 199 6.94 1.99 -1.62
N PHE A 200 7.76 2.96 -1.26
CA PHE A 200 8.39 3.83 -2.23
C PHE A 200 9.72 4.41 -1.72
N PHE A 201 10.55 4.82 -2.66
CA PHE A 201 11.66 5.76 -2.46
C PHE A 201 11.47 6.94 -3.41
N ARG A 202 11.58 8.16 -2.89
CA ARG A 202 11.43 9.39 -3.66
C ARG A 202 12.65 10.28 -3.48
N ILE A 203 13.25 10.69 -4.59
CA ILE A 203 14.18 11.80 -4.62
C ILE A 203 13.37 13.06 -4.43
N LYS A 204 13.60 13.77 -3.32
CA LYS A 204 12.87 15.00 -2.95
C LYS A 204 13.62 16.26 -3.38
N GLN A 205 14.94 16.15 -3.45
CA GLN A 205 15.81 17.25 -3.88
C GLN A 205 17.00 16.69 -4.64
N MET A 206 17.29 17.30 -5.77
CA MET A 206 18.53 17.14 -6.51
C MET A 206 18.93 18.51 -7.02
N GLN A 207 20.07 18.98 -6.60
CA GLN A 207 20.56 20.32 -6.93
C GLN A 207 22.02 20.23 -7.33
N LEU A 208 22.34 20.93 -8.42
CA LEU A 208 23.70 21.17 -8.85
C LEU A 208 23.92 22.67 -8.87
N GLY A 209 24.90 23.14 -8.14
CA GLY A 209 25.29 24.53 -8.08
C GLY A 209 26.74 24.75 -8.58
N TYR A 210 27.03 25.96 -9.00
CA TYR A 210 28.37 26.40 -9.27
C TYR A 210 28.59 27.82 -8.80
N THR A 211 29.53 28.02 -7.88
CA THR A 211 29.93 29.34 -7.39
C THR A 211 30.99 29.92 -8.29
N LEU A 212 30.64 31.01 -8.98
CA LEU A 212 31.56 31.70 -9.88
C LEU A 212 32.77 32.30 -9.11
N PRO A 213 33.98 32.15 -9.64
CA PRO A 213 35.17 32.75 -9.03
C PRO A 213 35.02 34.29 -8.93
N SER A 214 35.43 34.84 -7.79
CA SER A 214 35.32 36.29 -7.50
C SER A 214 36.01 37.20 -8.53
N LYS A 215 37.00 36.68 -9.27
CA LYS A 215 37.61 37.41 -10.39
C LYS A 215 36.66 37.70 -11.54
N ILE A 216 35.63 36.87 -11.74
CA ILE A 216 34.60 37.04 -12.76
C ILE A 216 33.51 37.94 -12.23
N THR A 217 33.01 37.68 -11.03
CA THR A 217 31.87 38.40 -10.45
C THR A 217 32.20 39.88 -10.15
N LYS A 218 33.43 40.18 -9.73
CA LYS A 218 33.89 41.57 -9.53
C LYS A 218 33.82 42.44 -10.79
N LYS A 219 34.00 41.87 -11.99
CA LYS A 219 33.86 42.61 -13.23
C LYS A 219 32.42 43.04 -13.51
N ALA A 220 31.47 42.35 -12.96
CA ALA A 220 30.02 42.64 -13.06
C ALA A 220 29.48 43.42 -11.86
N ALA A 221 30.36 43.89 -10.93
CA ALA A 221 30.01 44.53 -9.68
C ALA A 221 29.12 43.67 -8.75
N ILE A 222 29.23 42.32 -8.89
CA ILE A 222 28.51 41.35 -8.05
C ILE A 222 29.51 40.78 -7.05
N SER A 223 29.17 40.84 -5.75
CA SER A 223 30.07 40.35 -4.69
C SER A 223 30.05 38.82 -4.53
N ASN A 224 28.89 38.18 -4.72
CA ASN A 224 28.71 36.73 -4.71
C ASN A 224 27.61 36.33 -5.70
N LEU A 225 27.85 35.29 -6.48
CA LEU A 225 26.87 34.64 -7.36
C LEU A 225 27.16 33.13 -7.40
#